data_64588b9284003ca31543fd636649bbfc
#
_entry.id   64588b9284003ca31543fd636649bbfc
#
_cell.length_a   1.000
_cell.length_b   1.000
_cell.length_c   1.000
_cell.angle_alpha   90.00
_cell.angle_beta   90.00
_cell.angle_gamma   90.00
#
_symmetry.space_group_name_H-M   'P 1'
#
loop_
_entity.id
_entity.type
_entity.pdbx_description
1 polymer ?
#
loop_
_entity_poly.entity_id
_entity_poly.type
_entity_poly.pdbx_seq_one_letter_code
_entity_poly.pdbx_strand_id
1 'polypeptide(L)'
;MGTAEGVYGGWGNFGSAAAALTLPTVALLFGGENGWRYAIAITGALMMLYSAVYFLNVKDVPEGSQYFKPKNSKSMLVTSKSDLTFLLIMKIPLYIALCLLARNLTNVGLLSETLRNGIWIGLVALYVFDAWNTFSANMPEIKKGIPEIQQYKFKQVAVLNILYFATFGSELAVVSMLPSFFKDTFGLTTAAAAMVASSYAFMNLMSRPGGGLISDKFGRKPTLLILTAGLAFGYLGMSMVGSSWPLWAAIAVAIACSFFVQAGEGAVFAVVPLIKRSQTGQIAGMTGAYGNVGAVIYLIVYASVPTNVFFMVIAATAVLGFVSLLFLEEPQGEIAEVSEDGTVQMIQVG
;
A
#
# COMPACT_ATOMS: atom_id res chain seq x y z
N MET A 1 -8.99 3.13 -16.09
CA MET A 1 -9.19 2.84 -14.66
C MET A 1 -7.95 3.17 -13.84
N GLY A 2 -6.76 2.72 -14.23
CA GLY A 2 -5.52 2.97 -13.51
C GLY A 2 -5.18 4.43 -13.32
N THR A 3 -5.44 5.27 -14.32
CA THR A 3 -5.25 6.72 -14.22
C THR A 3 -6.11 7.34 -13.11
N ALA A 4 -7.39 6.95 -12.99
CA ALA A 4 -8.29 7.50 -11.98
C ALA A 4 -7.86 7.10 -10.55
N GLU A 5 -7.51 5.82 -10.36
CA GLU A 5 -6.96 5.31 -9.11
C GLU A 5 -5.62 5.96 -8.76
N GLY A 6 -4.77 6.17 -9.77
CA GLY A 6 -3.49 6.87 -9.60
C GLY A 6 -3.67 8.32 -9.16
N VAL A 7 -4.62 9.05 -9.74
CA VAL A 7 -4.95 10.43 -9.35
C VAL A 7 -5.47 10.45 -7.90
N TYR A 8 -6.45 9.60 -7.57
CA TYR A 8 -7.01 9.53 -6.22
C TYR A 8 -5.95 9.23 -5.17
N GLY A 9 -5.17 8.16 -5.38
CA GLY A 9 -4.11 7.76 -4.45
C GLY A 9 -2.94 8.76 -4.41
N GLY A 10 -2.58 9.35 -5.56
CA GLY A 10 -1.52 10.35 -5.65
C GLY A 10 -1.86 11.63 -4.86
N TRP A 11 -3.07 12.13 -4.96
CA TRP A 11 -3.54 13.26 -4.15
C TRP A 11 -3.63 12.92 -2.66
N GLY A 12 -4.07 11.69 -2.32
CA GLY A 12 -4.09 11.23 -0.93
C GLY A 12 -2.68 11.24 -0.31
N ASN A 13 -1.70 10.66 -1.01
CA ASN A 13 -0.32 10.58 -0.52
C ASN A 13 0.44 11.91 -0.64
N PHE A 14 0.05 12.83 -1.53
CA PHE A 14 0.58 14.19 -1.56
C PHE A 14 0.42 14.91 -0.22
N GLY A 15 -0.60 14.56 0.56
CA GLY A 15 -0.76 15.02 1.93
C GLY A 15 0.47 14.78 2.81
N SER A 16 1.19 13.66 2.61
CA SER A 16 2.45 13.36 3.30
C SER A 16 3.55 14.37 2.95
N ALA A 17 3.68 14.74 1.67
CA ALA A 17 4.63 15.75 1.23
C ALA A 17 4.29 17.14 1.81
N ALA A 18 3.02 17.52 1.74
CA ALA A 18 2.53 18.77 2.31
C ALA A 18 2.77 18.85 3.83
N ALA A 19 2.51 17.76 4.56
CA ALA A 19 2.76 17.66 5.99
C ALA A 19 4.26 17.77 6.30
N ALA A 20 5.13 17.03 5.60
CA ALA A 20 6.58 17.08 5.80
C ALA A 20 7.16 18.48 5.51
N LEU A 21 6.62 19.18 4.52
CA LEU A 21 7.05 20.52 4.15
C LEU A 21 6.58 21.59 5.15
N THR A 22 5.36 21.48 5.66
CA THR A 22 4.70 22.56 6.40
C THR A 22 4.72 22.38 7.92
N LEU A 23 4.46 21.16 8.43
CA LEU A 23 4.27 20.93 9.87
C LEU A 23 5.51 21.24 10.72
N PRO A 24 6.76 20.93 10.30
CA PRO A 24 7.94 21.34 11.08
C PRO A 24 8.04 22.85 11.26
N THR A 25 7.74 23.62 10.21
CA THR A 25 7.74 25.10 10.27
C THR A 25 6.61 25.60 11.17
N VAL A 26 5.41 25.05 11.06
CA VAL A 26 4.27 25.39 11.92
C VAL A 26 4.58 25.06 13.37
N ALA A 27 5.20 23.91 13.66
CA ALA A 27 5.62 23.55 15.00
C ALA A 27 6.62 24.56 15.60
N LEU A 28 7.57 25.02 14.80
CA LEU A 28 8.54 26.06 15.22
C LEU A 28 7.88 27.41 15.50
N LEU A 29 6.84 27.79 14.75
CA LEU A 29 6.10 29.05 14.96
C LEU A 29 5.39 29.06 16.32
N PHE A 30 4.86 27.94 16.79
CA PHE A 30 4.27 27.84 18.12
C PHE A 30 5.32 27.78 19.24
N GLY A 31 6.55 27.39 18.92
CA GLY A 31 7.68 27.33 19.85
C GLY A 31 7.53 26.32 20.99
N GLY A 32 8.60 26.20 21.79
CA GLY A 32 8.62 25.33 22.95
C GLY A 32 8.54 23.84 22.64
N GLU A 33 8.54 23.02 23.69
CA GLU A 33 8.52 21.55 23.58
C GLU A 33 7.19 20.99 23.00
N ASN A 34 6.10 21.77 23.03
CA ASN A 34 4.78 21.35 22.62
C ASN A 34 4.35 21.86 21.22
N GLY A 35 5.19 22.62 20.51
CA GLY A 35 4.85 23.19 19.21
C GLY A 35 4.34 22.16 18.20
N TRP A 36 4.93 20.98 18.17
CA TRP A 36 4.51 19.88 17.31
C TRP A 36 3.08 19.38 17.60
N ARG A 37 2.63 19.45 18.86
CA ARG A 37 1.26 19.05 19.25
C ARG A 37 0.22 19.99 18.67
N TYR A 38 0.52 21.30 18.67
CA TYR A 38 -0.36 22.30 18.07
C TYR A 38 -0.43 22.15 16.53
N ALA A 39 0.71 21.85 15.89
CA ALA A 39 0.74 21.58 14.47
C ALA A 39 -0.14 20.37 14.10
N ILE A 40 -0.09 19.27 14.86
CA ILE A 40 -0.96 18.11 14.68
C ILE A 40 -2.44 18.47 14.96
N ALA A 41 -2.72 19.23 16.02
CA ALA A 41 -4.09 19.64 16.35
C ALA A 41 -4.74 20.47 15.24
N ILE A 42 -3.97 21.32 14.56
CA ILE A 42 -4.44 22.10 13.40
C ILE A 42 -4.86 21.18 12.25
N THR A 43 -4.05 20.15 11.94
CA THR A 43 -4.42 19.18 10.89
C THR A 43 -5.71 18.45 11.25
N GLY A 44 -5.89 18.05 12.52
CA GLY A 44 -7.14 17.47 13.00
C GLY A 44 -8.34 18.39 12.84
N ALA A 45 -8.21 19.66 13.18
CA ALA A 45 -9.27 20.67 13.01
C ALA A 45 -9.63 20.86 11.51
N LEU A 46 -8.62 20.94 10.63
CA LEU A 46 -8.86 21.04 9.18
C LEU A 46 -9.57 19.78 8.64
N MET A 47 -9.21 18.58 9.12
CA MET A 47 -9.89 17.36 8.75
C MET A 47 -11.35 17.34 9.20
N MET A 48 -11.66 17.84 10.40
CA MET A 48 -13.05 17.95 10.87
C MET A 48 -13.88 18.89 10.00
N LEU A 49 -13.33 20.05 9.63
CA LEU A 49 -13.99 20.98 8.72
C LEU A 49 -14.21 20.37 7.34
N TYR A 50 -13.20 19.71 6.79
CA TYR A 50 -13.31 19.06 5.49
C TYR A 50 -14.31 17.89 5.52
N SER A 51 -14.41 17.16 6.63
CA SER A 51 -15.40 16.10 6.78
C SER A 51 -16.83 16.58 6.64
N ALA A 52 -17.12 17.78 7.16
CA ALA A 52 -18.44 18.41 6.98
C ALA A 52 -18.69 18.77 5.50
N VAL A 53 -17.70 19.34 4.82
CA VAL A 53 -17.79 19.64 3.38
C VAL A 53 -17.99 18.36 2.56
N TYR A 54 -17.24 17.33 2.88
CA TYR A 54 -17.35 16.03 2.22
C TYR A 54 -18.75 15.43 2.40
N PHE A 55 -19.24 15.39 3.63
CA PHE A 55 -20.57 14.83 3.95
C PHE A 55 -21.72 15.54 3.21
N LEU A 56 -21.60 16.85 3.00
CA LEU A 56 -22.64 17.63 2.32
C LEU A 56 -22.59 17.50 0.78
N ASN A 57 -21.46 17.14 0.19
CA ASN A 57 -21.26 17.22 -1.26
C ASN A 57 -21.05 15.86 -1.95
N VAL A 58 -20.70 14.81 -1.21
CA VAL A 58 -20.36 13.50 -1.81
C VAL A 58 -21.57 12.58 -1.76
N LYS A 59 -21.83 11.92 -2.89
CA LYS A 59 -22.83 10.85 -3.03
C LYS A 59 -22.13 9.50 -3.11
N ASP A 60 -22.73 8.46 -2.52
CA ASP A 60 -22.19 7.08 -2.53
C ASP A 60 -22.02 6.55 -3.96
N VAL A 61 -22.93 6.94 -4.85
CA VAL A 61 -22.91 6.53 -6.27
C VAL A 61 -23.12 7.75 -7.15
N PRO A 62 -22.18 8.06 -8.07
CA PRO A 62 -22.38 9.12 -9.05
C PRO A 62 -23.60 8.85 -9.92
N GLU A 63 -24.35 9.88 -10.29
CA GLU A 63 -25.49 9.76 -11.18
C GLU A 63 -25.06 9.19 -12.54
N GLY A 64 -25.81 8.21 -13.04
CA GLY A 64 -25.51 7.53 -14.31
C GLY A 64 -24.45 6.42 -14.24
N SER A 65 -23.83 6.16 -13.10
CA SER A 65 -22.94 5.02 -12.93
C SER A 65 -23.70 3.76 -12.56
N GLN A 66 -23.32 2.62 -13.14
CA GLN A 66 -23.83 1.32 -12.70
C GLN A 66 -23.16 0.95 -11.38
N TYR A 67 -23.95 0.85 -10.33
CA TYR A 67 -23.49 0.39 -9.03
C TYR A 67 -23.73 -1.10 -8.86
N PHE A 68 -22.66 -1.86 -8.82
CA PHE A 68 -22.73 -3.26 -8.42
C PHE A 68 -22.77 -3.33 -6.90
N LYS A 69 -23.95 -3.47 -6.34
CA LYS A 69 -24.11 -3.64 -4.89
C LYS A 69 -23.32 -4.90 -4.47
N PRO A 70 -22.28 -4.76 -3.63
CA PRO A 70 -21.53 -5.93 -3.20
C PRO A 70 -22.47 -6.85 -2.43
N LYS A 71 -22.46 -8.15 -2.76
CA LYS A 71 -23.10 -9.15 -1.89
C LYS A 71 -22.57 -8.96 -0.49
N ASN A 72 -23.45 -8.93 0.51
CA ASN A 72 -23.08 -8.92 1.93
C ASN A 72 -22.36 -10.25 2.27
N SER A 73 -21.16 -10.44 1.77
CA SER A 73 -20.31 -11.56 2.10
C SER A 73 -19.47 -11.21 3.31
N LYS A 74 -19.47 -12.07 4.30
CA LYS A 74 -18.65 -11.91 5.52
C LYS A 74 -17.15 -11.96 5.25
N SER A 75 -16.74 -12.32 4.05
CA SER A 75 -15.33 -12.43 3.61
C SER A 75 -15.24 -12.39 2.09
N MET A 76 -14.02 -12.18 1.57
CA MET A 76 -13.70 -12.35 0.15
C MET A 76 -14.08 -13.77 -0.30
N LEU A 77 -14.80 -13.87 -1.41
CA LEU A 77 -15.19 -15.14 -2.00
C LEU A 77 -14.12 -15.61 -2.98
N VAL A 78 -13.72 -16.87 -2.86
CA VAL A 78 -12.78 -17.55 -3.77
C VAL A 78 -13.45 -18.72 -4.47
N THR A 79 -12.85 -19.19 -5.55
CA THR A 79 -13.53 -20.09 -6.48
C THR A 79 -13.13 -21.56 -6.36
N SER A 80 -12.08 -21.85 -5.59
CA SER A 80 -11.61 -23.21 -5.35
C SER A 80 -11.18 -23.45 -3.91
N LYS A 81 -11.08 -24.75 -3.51
CA LYS A 81 -10.55 -25.11 -2.18
C LYS A 81 -9.09 -24.72 -2.03
N SER A 82 -8.31 -24.81 -3.10
CA SER A 82 -6.90 -24.40 -3.13
C SER A 82 -6.78 -22.90 -2.88
N ASP A 83 -7.60 -22.10 -3.57
CA ASP A 83 -7.63 -20.64 -3.37
C ASP A 83 -8.10 -20.27 -1.98
N LEU A 84 -9.04 -21.03 -1.39
CA LEU A 84 -9.47 -20.80 -0.01
C LEU A 84 -8.33 -21.02 0.99
N THR A 85 -7.59 -22.13 0.82
CA THR A 85 -6.41 -22.39 1.66
C THR A 85 -5.37 -21.30 1.48
N PHE A 86 -5.13 -20.87 0.24
CA PHE A 86 -4.18 -19.81 -0.04
C PHE A 86 -4.61 -18.45 0.53
N LEU A 87 -5.90 -18.10 0.44
CA LEU A 87 -6.46 -16.91 1.08
C LEU A 87 -6.22 -16.91 2.60
N LEU A 88 -6.46 -18.05 3.27
CA LEU A 88 -6.25 -18.18 4.71
C LEU A 88 -4.77 -17.99 5.07
N ILE A 89 -3.86 -18.59 4.30
CA ILE A 89 -2.41 -18.42 4.50
C ILE A 89 -2.01 -16.94 4.30
N MET A 90 -2.53 -16.29 3.26
CA MET A 90 -2.23 -14.89 2.95
C MET A 90 -2.80 -13.90 3.97
N LYS A 91 -3.69 -14.30 4.87
CA LYS A 91 -4.10 -13.47 6.02
C LYS A 91 -3.09 -13.48 7.16
N ILE A 92 -2.29 -14.53 7.30
CA ILE A 92 -1.34 -14.70 8.42
C ILE A 92 -0.32 -13.55 8.55
N PRO A 93 0.32 -13.04 7.47
CA PRO A 93 1.28 -11.94 7.56
C PRO A 93 0.74 -10.69 8.26
N LEU A 94 -0.55 -10.38 8.10
CA LEU A 94 -1.19 -9.26 8.79
C LEU A 94 -1.14 -9.43 10.31
N TYR A 95 -1.49 -10.61 10.81
CA TYR A 95 -1.48 -10.90 12.25
C TYR A 95 -0.05 -10.98 12.79
N ILE A 96 0.89 -11.53 12.02
CA ILE A 96 2.32 -11.55 12.38
C ILE A 96 2.86 -10.12 12.52
N ALA A 97 2.54 -9.22 11.58
CA ALA A 97 2.98 -7.83 11.64
C ALA A 97 2.49 -7.13 12.94
N LEU A 98 1.23 -7.37 13.31
CA LEU A 98 0.68 -6.83 14.56
C LEU A 98 1.35 -7.44 15.82
N CYS A 99 1.66 -8.73 15.79
CA CYS A 99 2.43 -9.38 16.87
C CYS A 99 3.84 -8.80 17.00
N LEU A 100 4.51 -8.56 15.87
CA LEU A 100 5.85 -7.94 15.85
C LEU A 100 5.79 -6.49 16.32
N LEU A 101 4.77 -5.73 15.93
CA LEU A 101 4.55 -4.37 16.42
C LEU A 101 4.39 -4.36 17.95
N ALA A 102 3.51 -5.22 18.49
CA ALA A 102 3.31 -5.32 19.94
C ALA A 102 4.61 -5.68 20.68
N ARG A 103 5.42 -6.59 20.11
CA ARG A 103 6.75 -6.93 20.65
C ARG A 103 7.67 -5.70 20.64
N ASN A 104 7.71 -4.97 19.53
CA ASN A 104 8.59 -3.80 19.43
C ASN A 104 8.20 -2.69 20.41
N LEU A 105 6.90 -2.43 20.58
CA LEU A 105 6.39 -1.50 21.58
C LEU A 105 6.74 -1.92 23.01
N THR A 106 6.80 -3.22 23.29
CA THR A 106 7.27 -3.74 24.59
C THR A 106 8.77 -3.49 24.78
N ASN A 107 9.57 -3.73 23.74
CA ASN A 107 11.03 -3.53 23.81
C ASN A 107 11.43 -2.08 24.09
N VAL A 108 10.63 -1.11 23.61
CA VAL A 108 10.84 0.33 23.88
C VAL A 108 10.12 0.83 25.14
N GLY A 109 9.53 -0.07 25.94
CA GLY A 109 8.91 0.27 27.23
C GLY A 109 7.52 0.92 27.15
N LEU A 110 6.91 0.96 25.98
CA LEU A 110 5.55 1.52 25.79
C LEU A 110 4.44 0.53 26.14
N LEU A 111 4.73 -0.77 26.19
CA LEU A 111 3.79 -1.85 26.50
C LEU A 111 4.38 -2.76 27.57
N SER A 112 3.57 -3.16 28.54
CA SER A 112 3.97 -4.21 29.50
C SER A 112 3.96 -5.59 28.84
N GLU A 113 4.76 -6.52 29.34
CA GLU A 113 4.77 -7.91 28.84
C GLU A 113 3.42 -8.60 28.98
N THR A 114 2.71 -8.33 30.07
CA THR A 114 1.36 -8.87 30.30
C THR A 114 0.39 -8.41 29.23
N LEU A 115 0.41 -7.11 28.88
CA LEU A 115 -0.46 -6.55 27.84
C LEU A 115 -0.08 -7.07 26.46
N ARG A 116 1.22 -7.18 26.13
CA ARG A 116 1.70 -7.83 24.91
C ARG A 116 1.18 -9.24 24.76
N ASN A 117 1.29 -10.07 25.81
CA ASN A 117 0.82 -11.45 25.77
C ASN A 117 -0.71 -11.52 25.60
N GLY A 118 -1.45 -10.63 26.25
CA GLY A 118 -2.89 -10.47 26.03
C GLY A 118 -3.24 -10.11 24.59
N ILE A 119 -2.51 -9.18 23.98
CA ILE A 119 -2.66 -8.80 22.56
C ILE A 119 -2.39 -10.01 21.66
N TRP A 120 -1.33 -10.78 21.90
CA TRP A 120 -1.01 -11.96 21.09
C TRP A 120 -2.10 -13.02 21.16
N ILE A 121 -2.62 -13.30 22.35
CA ILE A 121 -3.76 -14.23 22.54
C ILE A 121 -5.00 -13.70 21.78
N GLY A 122 -5.29 -12.40 21.91
CA GLY A 122 -6.39 -11.76 21.21
C GLY A 122 -6.24 -11.83 19.68
N LEU A 123 -5.04 -11.63 19.14
CA LEU A 123 -4.75 -11.72 17.70
C LEU A 123 -4.91 -13.15 17.18
N VAL A 124 -4.47 -14.16 17.95
CA VAL A 124 -4.69 -15.58 17.58
C VAL A 124 -6.19 -15.91 17.58
N ALA A 125 -6.92 -15.49 18.60
CA ALA A 125 -8.37 -15.69 18.66
C ALA A 125 -9.08 -14.98 17.49
N LEU A 126 -8.66 -13.76 17.17
CA LEU A 126 -9.20 -13.00 16.04
C LEU A 126 -8.91 -13.65 14.71
N TYR A 127 -7.68 -14.18 14.50
CA TYR A 127 -7.35 -14.94 13.29
C TYR A 127 -8.21 -16.20 13.15
N VAL A 128 -8.40 -16.97 14.23
CA VAL A 128 -9.27 -18.16 14.22
C VAL A 128 -10.71 -17.80 13.87
N PHE A 129 -11.23 -16.71 14.45
CA PHE A 129 -12.57 -16.20 14.14
C PHE A 129 -12.70 -15.75 12.68
N ASP A 130 -11.72 -15.00 12.17
CA ASP A 130 -11.68 -14.55 10.78
C ASP A 130 -11.53 -15.74 9.80
N ALA A 131 -10.69 -16.71 10.13
CA ALA A 131 -10.53 -17.93 9.35
C ALA A 131 -11.85 -18.74 9.31
N TRP A 132 -12.55 -18.86 10.44
CA TRP A 132 -13.84 -19.51 10.51
C TRP A 132 -14.89 -18.80 9.65
N ASN A 133 -14.98 -17.46 9.73
CA ASN A 133 -15.89 -16.68 8.91
C ASN A 133 -15.60 -16.83 7.42
N THR A 134 -14.31 -16.81 7.06
CA THR A 134 -13.85 -17.01 5.68
C THR A 134 -14.22 -18.40 5.17
N PHE A 135 -13.98 -19.43 5.97
CA PHE A 135 -14.32 -20.81 5.63
C PHE A 135 -15.84 -20.99 5.49
N SER A 136 -16.61 -20.48 6.44
CA SER A 136 -18.08 -20.59 6.46
C SER A 136 -18.74 -19.85 5.30
N ALA A 137 -18.15 -18.74 4.84
CA ALA A 137 -18.66 -18.00 3.69
C ALA A 137 -18.35 -18.70 2.35
N ASN A 138 -17.18 -19.31 2.24
CA ASN A 138 -16.69 -19.86 0.97
C ASN A 138 -17.10 -21.31 0.72
N MET A 139 -17.11 -22.16 1.75
CA MET A 139 -17.29 -23.59 1.58
C MET A 139 -18.65 -24.00 0.97
N PRO A 140 -19.78 -23.37 1.33
CA PRO A 140 -21.06 -23.66 0.70
C PRO A 140 -21.08 -23.32 -0.81
N GLU A 141 -20.50 -22.18 -1.21
CA GLU A 141 -20.45 -21.73 -2.59
C GLU A 141 -19.56 -22.65 -3.44
N ILE A 142 -18.37 -23.00 -2.91
CA ILE A 142 -17.45 -23.94 -3.59
C ILE A 142 -18.10 -25.31 -3.78
N LYS A 143 -18.87 -25.81 -2.80
CA LYS A 143 -19.58 -27.11 -2.90
C LYS A 143 -20.69 -27.11 -3.92
N LYS A 144 -21.38 -25.98 -4.13
CA LYS A 144 -22.42 -25.84 -5.17
C LYS A 144 -21.85 -25.88 -6.58
N GLY A 145 -20.56 -25.61 -6.74
CA GLY A 145 -19.90 -25.43 -8.01
C GLY A 145 -20.06 -24.01 -8.54
N ILE A 146 -18.95 -23.38 -8.88
CA ILE A 146 -18.91 -22.01 -9.40
C ILE A 146 -18.74 -22.11 -10.93
N PRO A 147 -19.63 -21.50 -11.73
CA PRO A 147 -19.52 -21.49 -13.19
C PRO A 147 -18.14 -20.95 -13.63
N GLU A 148 -17.57 -21.54 -14.70
CA GLU A 148 -16.23 -21.16 -15.18
C GLU A 148 -16.10 -19.66 -15.46
N ILE A 149 -17.13 -19.02 -16.01
CA ILE A 149 -17.19 -17.59 -16.30
C ILE A 149 -17.07 -16.70 -15.03
N GLN A 150 -17.38 -17.25 -13.88
CA GLN A 150 -17.28 -16.55 -12.59
C GLN A 150 -16.02 -16.88 -11.82
N GLN A 151 -15.21 -17.82 -12.31
CA GLN A 151 -13.98 -18.23 -11.63
C GLN A 151 -12.88 -17.19 -11.85
N TYR A 152 -12.04 -17.04 -10.81
CA TYR A 152 -10.79 -16.30 -10.87
C TYR A 152 -9.74 -17.02 -10.00
N LYS A 153 -8.47 -16.76 -10.25
CA LYS A 153 -7.38 -17.38 -9.49
C LYS A 153 -6.90 -16.43 -8.41
N PHE A 154 -7.06 -16.80 -7.15
CA PHE A 154 -6.62 -15.98 -6.01
C PHE A 154 -5.11 -15.66 -6.05
N LYS A 155 -4.29 -16.48 -6.72
CA LYS A 155 -2.86 -16.18 -6.92
C LYS A 155 -2.61 -14.79 -7.53
N GLN A 156 -3.55 -14.26 -8.34
CA GLN A 156 -3.43 -12.92 -8.93
C GLN A 156 -3.48 -11.83 -7.84
N VAL A 157 -4.38 -12.00 -6.87
CA VAL A 157 -4.47 -11.13 -5.69
C VAL A 157 -3.18 -11.22 -4.86
N ALA A 158 -2.67 -12.43 -4.67
CA ALA A 158 -1.43 -12.65 -3.91
C ALA A 158 -0.22 -11.95 -4.54
N VAL A 159 -0.11 -11.96 -5.87
CA VAL A 159 0.94 -11.21 -6.59
C VAL A 159 0.81 -9.70 -6.31
N LEU A 160 -0.41 -9.14 -6.42
CA LEU A 160 -0.63 -7.71 -6.13
C LEU A 160 -0.32 -7.36 -4.67
N ASN A 161 -0.64 -8.25 -3.73
CA ASN A 161 -0.31 -8.08 -2.32
C ASN A 161 1.20 -7.98 -2.09
N ILE A 162 2.00 -8.86 -2.72
CA ILE A 162 3.47 -8.86 -2.63
C ILE A 162 4.04 -7.57 -3.26
N LEU A 163 3.51 -7.18 -4.41
CA LEU A 163 3.93 -5.94 -5.07
C LEU A 163 3.62 -4.70 -4.24
N TYR A 164 2.43 -4.64 -3.67
CA TYR A 164 2.02 -3.47 -2.87
C TYR A 164 2.73 -3.44 -1.52
N PHE A 165 3.08 -4.59 -0.96
CA PHE A 165 4.00 -4.69 0.16
C PHE A 165 5.36 -4.05 -0.18
N ALA A 166 5.92 -4.35 -1.36
CA ALA A 166 7.21 -3.81 -1.79
C ALA A 166 7.14 -2.32 -2.17
N THR A 167 6.07 -1.86 -2.83
CA THR A 167 5.90 -0.47 -3.28
C THR A 167 5.40 0.42 -2.14
N PHE A 168 4.13 0.37 -1.81
CA PHE A 168 3.50 1.23 -0.80
C PHE A 168 4.09 1.03 0.61
N GLY A 169 4.40 -0.22 0.97
CA GLY A 169 5.05 -0.50 2.25
C GLY A 169 6.39 0.18 2.38
N SER A 170 7.21 0.16 1.33
CA SER A 170 8.49 0.85 1.32
C SER A 170 8.33 2.38 1.27
N GLU A 171 7.33 2.89 0.56
CA GLU A 171 7.02 4.32 0.55
C GLU A 171 6.78 4.85 1.97
N LEU A 172 5.84 4.25 2.68
CA LEU A 172 5.49 4.69 4.03
C LEU A 172 6.68 4.63 5.00
N ALA A 173 7.48 3.57 4.92
CA ALA A 173 8.66 3.43 5.76
C ALA A 173 9.73 4.48 5.43
N VAL A 174 10.01 4.67 4.14
CA VAL A 174 11.04 5.61 3.67
C VAL A 174 10.62 7.06 3.92
N VAL A 175 9.39 7.45 3.61
CA VAL A 175 8.88 8.80 3.93
C VAL A 175 9.03 9.10 5.42
N SER A 176 8.79 8.12 6.29
CA SER A 176 8.89 8.29 7.74
C SER A 176 10.34 8.49 8.22
N MET A 177 11.33 7.80 7.64
CA MET A 177 12.71 7.81 8.11
C MET A 177 13.60 8.80 7.34
N LEU A 178 13.22 9.20 6.14
CA LEU A 178 14.05 9.98 5.23
C LEU A 178 14.51 11.34 5.79
N PRO A 179 13.68 12.10 6.55
CA PRO A 179 14.15 13.31 7.22
C PRO A 179 15.31 13.07 8.18
N SER A 180 15.24 12.01 9.01
CA SER A 180 16.33 11.64 9.91
C SER A 180 17.57 11.21 9.15
N PHE A 181 17.39 10.42 8.08
CA PHE A 181 18.50 10.00 7.21
C PHE A 181 19.27 11.20 6.62
N PHE A 182 18.58 12.16 6.02
CA PHE A 182 19.23 13.34 5.43
C PHE A 182 19.85 14.24 6.50
N LYS A 183 19.20 14.39 7.64
CA LYS A 183 19.74 15.14 8.77
C LYS A 183 21.06 14.55 9.25
N ASP A 184 21.07 13.25 9.52
CA ASP A 184 22.20 12.56 10.16
C ASP A 184 23.36 12.33 9.15
N THR A 185 23.04 12.04 7.88
CA THR A 185 24.05 11.77 6.84
C THR A 185 24.75 13.04 6.36
N PHE A 186 24.00 14.15 6.23
CA PHE A 186 24.52 15.40 5.60
C PHE A 186 24.62 16.57 6.59
N GLY A 187 24.33 16.36 7.87
CA GLY A 187 24.40 17.41 8.90
C GLY A 187 23.39 18.54 8.70
N LEU A 188 22.23 18.26 8.10
CA LEU A 188 21.20 19.27 7.82
C LEU A 188 20.42 19.64 9.08
N THR A 189 19.89 20.86 9.09
CA THR A 189 18.90 21.23 10.11
C THR A 189 17.62 20.41 9.93
N THR A 190 16.84 20.23 10.97
CA THR A 190 15.58 19.45 10.91
C THR A 190 14.64 19.97 9.82
N ALA A 191 14.52 21.29 9.66
CA ALA A 191 13.68 21.90 8.63
C ALA A 191 14.22 21.63 7.22
N ALA A 192 15.54 21.78 7.00
CA ALA A 192 16.16 21.52 5.70
C ALA A 192 16.06 20.03 5.33
N ALA A 193 16.29 19.13 6.27
CA ALA A 193 16.16 17.70 6.06
C ALA A 193 14.72 17.29 5.72
N ALA A 194 13.73 17.84 6.41
CA ALA A 194 12.32 17.62 6.11
C ALA A 194 11.94 18.15 4.71
N MET A 195 12.45 19.33 4.34
CA MET A 195 12.23 19.89 2.99
C MET A 195 12.82 18.99 1.89
N VAL A 196 14.06 18.51 2.06
CA VAL A 196 14.70 17.57 1.14
C VAL A 196 13.90 16.26 1.07
N ALA A 197 13.53 15.69 2.20
CA ALA A 197 12.77 14.45 2.26
C ALA A 197 11.37 14.57 1.64
N SER A 198 10.73 15.76 1.73
CA SER A 198 9.42 16.00 1.12
C SER A 198 9.42 15.83 -0.40
N SER A 199 10.58 16.02 -1.07
CA SER A 199 10.71 15.82 -2.51
C SER A 199 10.39 14.38 -2.94
N TYR A 200 10.73 13.41 -2.10
CA TYR A 200 10.38 11.99 -2.31
C TYR A 200 8.86 11.79 -2.31
N ALA A 201 8.16 12.29 -1.31
CA ALA A 201 6.70 12.16 -1.20
C ALA A 201 5.95 13.04 -2.22
N PHE A 202 6.54 14.17 -2.64
CA PHE A 202 5.97 15.07 -3.65
C PHE A 202 5.76 14.39 -5.00
N MET A 203 6.62 13.44 -5.35
CA MET A 203 6.52 12.68 -6.59
C MET A 203 5.19 11.92 -6.73
N ASN A 204 4.47 11.63 -5.63
CA ASN A 204 3.15 10.98 -5.67
C ASN A 204 2.14 11.69 -6.58
N LEU A 205 2.22 13.02 -6.63
CA LEU A 205 1.31 13.80 -7.44
C LEU A 205 1.39 13.49 -8.93
N MET A 206 2.55 13.09 -9.40
CA MET A 206 2.83 12.81 -10.82
C MET A 206 3.08 11.32 -11.10
N SER A 207 3.88 10.67 -10.25
CA SER A 207 4.35 9.31 -10.50
C SER A 207 3.22 8.29 -10.37
N ARG A 208 2.36 8.41 -9.36
CA ARG A 208 1.26 7.46 -9.15
C ARG A 208 0.21 7.52 -10.27
N PRO A 209 -0.32 8.71 -10.67
CA PRO A 209 -1.16 8.82 -11.87
C PRO A 209 -0.43 8.36 -13.13
N GLY A 210 0.86 8.73 -13.28
CA GLY A 210 1.69 8.34 -14.40
C GLY A 210 1.85 6.84 -14.54
N GLY A 211 2.09 6.12 -13.43
CA GLY A 211 2.16 4.66 -13.39
C GLY A 211 0.85 3.99 -13.84
N GLY A 212 -0.29 4.49 -13.35
CA GLY A 212 -1.61 4.05 -13.80
C GLY A 212 -1.84 4.28 -15.29
N LEU A 213 -1.50 5.48 -15.78
CA LEU A 213 -1.63 5.83 -17.20
C LEU A 213 -0.74 4.98 -18.12
N ILE A 214 0.53 4.82 -17.74
CA ILE A 214 1.49 3.98 -18.49
C ILE A 214 1.00 2.53 -18.52
N SER A 215 0.50 2.04 -17.38
CA SER A 215 -0.06 0.70 -17.25
C SER A 215 -1.29 0.49 -18.15
N ASP A 216 -2.19 1.47 -18.19
CA ASP A 216 -3.37 1.42 -19.06
C ASP A 216 -2.99 1.47 -20.56
N LYS A 217 -1.89 2.15 -20.94
CA LYS A 217 -1.50 2.38 -22.32
C LYS A 217 -0.58 1.31 -22.90
N PHE A 218 0.38 0.82 -22.13
CA PHE A 218 1.47 -0.05 -22.61
C PHE A 218 1.35 -1.51 -22.11
N GLY A 219 0.27 -1.83 -21.45
CA GLY A 219 0.06 -3.14 -20.82
C GLY A 219 0.49 -3.16 -19.35
N ARG A 220 -0.23 -3.94 -18.57
CA ARG A 220 -0.12 -3.91 -17.10
C ARG A 220 1.09 -4.69 -16.62
N LYS A 221 1.25 -5.92 -17.12
CA LYS A 221 2.38 -6.78 -16.72
C LYS A 221 3.74 -6.22 -17.15
N PRO A 222 3.95 -5.78 -18.41
CA PRO A 222 5.20 -5.15 -18.83
C PRO A 222 5.55 -3.91 -18.00
N THR A 223 4.57 -3.05 -17.75
CA THR A 223 4.75 -1.84 -16.93
C THR A 223 5.18 -2.20 -15.51
N LEU A 224 4.49 -3.15 -14.86
CA LEU A 224 4.84 -3.60 -13.52
C LEU A 224 6.25 -4.22 -13.46
N LEU A 225 6.66 -4.99 -14.47
CA LEU A 225 8.01 -5.56 -14.54
C LEU A 225 9.08 -4.46 -14.58
N ILE A 226 8.90 -3.44 -15.44
CA ILE A 226 9.84 -2.33 -15.55
C ILE A 226 9.89 -1.51 -14.25
N LEU A 227 8.72 -1.17 -13.69
CA LEU A 227 8.64 -0.36 -12.47
C LEU A 227 9.21 -1.10 -11.26
N THR A 228 8.95 -2.42 -11.13
CA THR A 228 9.49 -3.21 -10.02
C THR A 228 10.99 -3.45 -10.14
N ALA A 229 11.51 -3.61 -11.36
CA ALA A 229 12.96 -3.64 -11.59
C ALA A 229 13.59 -2.28 -11.21
N GLY A 230 12.99 -1.18 -11.67
CA GLY A 230 13.43 0.17 -11.32
C GLY A 230 13.38 0.43 -9.81
N LEU A 231 12.37 -0.10 -9.11
CA LEU A 231 12.27 -0.07 -7.65
C LEU A 231 13.48 -0.75 -6.99
N ALA A 232 13.83 -1.96 -7.44
CA ALA A 232 14.98 -2.70 -6.90
C ALA A 232 16.30 -1.91 -7.11
N PHE A 233 16.53 -1.42 -8.31
CA PHE A 233 17.71 -0.58 -8.61
C PHE A 233 17.70 0.75 -7.87
N GLY A 234 16.53 1.38 -7.72
CA GLY A 234 16.37 2.61 -6.96
C GLY A 234 16.81 2.45 -5.50
N TYR A 235 16.36 1.39 -4.82
CA TYR A 235 16.75 1.11 -3.44
C TYR A 235 18.19 0.61 -3.31
N LEU A 236 18.73 -0.10 -4.30
CA LEU A 236 20.16 -0.38 -4.35
C LEU A 236 20.98 0.92 -4.45
N GLY A 237 20.53 1.87 -5.28
CA GLY A 237 21.13 3.20 -5.34
C GLY A 237 21.07 3.93 -4.00
N MET A 238 19.90 3.93 -3.32
CA MET A 238 19.76 4.52 -1.98
C MET A 238 20.68 3.87 -0.95
N SER A 239 20.94 2.57 -1.05
CA SER A 239 21.84 1.86 -0.13
C SER A 239 23.31 2.30 -0.24
N MET A 240 23.66 2.92 -1.36
CA MET A 240 25.03 3.42 -1.62
C MET A 240 25.20 4.89 -1.21
N VAL A 241 24.13 5.61 -0.92
CA VAL A 241 24.18 7.02 -0.50
C VAL A 241 24.82 7.13 0.88
N GLY A 242 25.86 7.94 0.99
CA GLY A 242 26.60 8.20 2.21
C GLY A 242 27.06 9.65 2.32
N SER A 243 27.70 10.00 3.44
CA SER A 243 28.19 11.36 3.74
C SER A 243 29.23 11.90 2.75
N SER A 244 29.90 11.03 1.98
CA SER A 244 30.84 11.43 0.93
C SER A 244 30.16 11.89 -0.36
N TRP A 245 28.85 11.67 -0.50
CA TRP A 245 28.11 12.08 -1.69
C TRP A 245 27.75 13.57 -1.65
N PRO A 246 27.74 14.25 -2.80
CA PRO A 246 27.15 15.58 -2.86
C PRO A 246 25.63 15.47 -2.63
N LEU A 247 25.09 16.38 -1.82
CA LEU A 247 23.67 16.36 -1.43
C LEU A 247 22.70 16.30 -2.63
N TRP A 248 23.00 17.06 -3.70
CA TRP A 248 22.17 17.06 -4.91
C TRP A 248 22.07 15.67 -5.56
N ALA A 249 23.16 14.88 -5.55
CA ALA A 249 23.16 13.53 -6.13
C ALA A 249 22.32 12.56 -5.27
N ALA A 250 22.42 12.68 -3.94
CA ALA A 250 21.59 11.91 -3.04
C ALA A 250 20.09 12.23 -3.23
N ILE A 251 19.74 13.50 -3.40
CA ILE A 251 18.37 13.94 -3.71
C ILE A 251 17.91 13.37 -5.06
N ALA A 252 18.75 13.41 -6.08
CA ALA A 252 18.41 12.88 -7.40
C ALA A 252 18.13 11.38 -7.36
N VAL A 253 18.93 10.59 -6.62
CA VAL A 253 18.70 9.16 -6.42
C VAL A 253 17.40 8.91 -5.66
N ALA A 254 17.12 9.69 -4.61
CA ALA A 254 15.89 9.59 -3.84
C ALA A 254 14.65 9.87 -4.71
N ILE A 255 14.68 10.92 -5.54
CA ILE A 255 13.59 11.26 -6.47
C ILE A 255 13.41 10.16 -7.53
N ALA A 256 14.50 9.66 -8.11
CA ALA A 256 14.45 8.58 -9.10
C ALA A 256 13.87 7.28 -8.49
N CYS A 257 14.32 6.93 -7.28
CA CYS A 257 13.75 5.79 -6.54
C CYS A 257 12.25 5.99 -6.28
N SER A 258 11.88 7.16 -5.79
CA SER A 258 10.48 7.53 -5.51
C SER A 258 9.58 7.40 -6.73
N PHE A 259 10.07 7.78 -7.93
CA PHE A 259 9.31 7.61 -9.16
C PHE A 259 8.89 6.15 -9.38
N PHE A 260 9.82 5.21 -9.28
CA PHE A 260 9.52 3.78 -9.48
C PHE A 260 8.61 3.21 -8.39
N VAL A 261 8.79 3.64 -7.15
CA VAL A 261 7.95 3.25 -6.01
C VAL A 261 6.49 3.62 -6.28
N GLN A 262 6.24 4.89 -6.50
CA GLN A 262 4.89 5.46 -6.58
C GLN A 262 4.19 5.17 -7.91
N ALA A 263 4.95 5.15 -9.01
CA ALA A 263 4.42 4.66 -10.28
C ALA A 263 4.03 3.17 -10.20
N GLY A 264 4.81 2.37 -9.47
CA GLY A 264 4.49 0.97 -9.18
C GLY A 264 3.17 0.81 -8.44
N GLU A 265 2.89 1.68 -7.48
CA GLU A 265 1.62 1.68 -6.73
C GLU A 265 0.41 1.94 -7.64
N GLY A 266 0.51 2.96 -8.49
CA GLY A 266 -0.53 3.26 -9.47
C GLY A 266 -0.78 2.11 -10.45
N ALA A 267 0.31 1.48 -10.91
CA ALA A 267 0.24 0.32 -11.80
C ALA A 267 -0.37 -0.92 -11.13
N VAL A 268 -0.09 -1.18 -9.84
CA VAL A 268 -0.71 -2.28 -9.08
C VAL A 268 -2.22 -2.07 -8.98
N PHE A 269 -2.66 -0.86 -8.60
CA PHE A 269 -4.10 -0.57 -8.48
C PHE A 269 -4.82 -0.53 -9.82
N ALA A 270 -4.12 -0.31 -10.94
CA ALA A 270 -4.70 -0.46 -12.27
C ALA A 270 -5.13 -1.91 -12.59
N VAL A 271 -4.54 -2.91 -11.93
CA VAL A 271 -4.87 -4.33 -12.12
C VAL A 271 -6.00 -4.79 -11.20
N VAL A 272 -6.13 -4.23 -10.00
CA VAL A 272 -7.09 -4.65 -8.96
C VAL A 272 -8.51 -4.87 -9.49
N PRO A 273 -9.15 -3.90 -10.18
CA PRO A 273 -10.54 -4.05 -10.66
C PRO A 273 -10.69 -5.06 -11.79
N LEU A 274 -9.60 -5.52 -12.38
CA LEU A 274 -9.61 -6.45 -13.50
C LEU A 274 -9.56 -7.92 -13.10
N ILE A 275 -9.23 -8.22 -11.83
CA ILE A 275 -9.20 -9.59 -11.33
C ILE A 275 -10.62 -10.11 -11.13
N LYS A 276 -11.44 -9.38 -10.37
CA LYS A 276 -12.85 -9.69 -10.12
C LYS A 276 -13.60 -8.42 -9.73
N ARG A 277 -14.36 -7.89 -10.66
CA ARG A 277 -14.98 -6.57 -10.54
C ARG A 277 -15.96 -6.47 -9.37
N SER A 278 -16.79 -7.51 -9.19
CA SER A 278 -17.73 -7.61 -8.06
C SER A 278 -17.06 -7.67 -6.68
N GLN A 279 -15.75 -7.91 -6.62
CA GLN A 279 -14.95 -7.96 -5.40
C GLN A 279 -13.82 -6.93 -5.36
N THR A 280 -13.84 -5.93 -6.26
CA THR A 280 -12.79 -4.90 -6.36
C THR A 280 -12.45 -4.27 -5.01
N GLY A 281 -13.47 -3.89 -4.21
CA GLY A 281 -13.24 -3.29 -2.90
C GLY A 281 -12.55 -4.23 -1.90
N GLN A 282 -12.87 -5.53 -1.93
CA GLN A 282 -12.24 -6.52 -1.04
C GLN A 282 -10.79 -6.80 -1.47
N ILE A 283 -10.53 -6.89 -2.78
CA ILE A 283 -9.19 -7.07 -3.34
C ILE A 283 -8.35 -5.83 -3.04
N ALA A 284 -8.88 -4.63 -3.31
CA ALA A 284 -8.22 -3.36 -2.99
C ALA A 284 -7.89 -3.24 -1.50
N GLY A 285 -8.85 -3.60 -0.63
CA GLY A 285 -8.65 -3.58 0.81
C GLY A 285 -7.57 -4.55 1.29
N MET A 286 -7.53 -5.77 0.74
CA MET A 286 -6.49 -6.73 1.07
C MET A 286 -5.12 -6.28 0.56
N THR A 287 -5.04 -5.78 -0.67
CA THR A 287 -3.80 -5.26 -1.26
C THR A 287 -3.29 -4.05 -0.46
N GLY A 288 -4.18 -3.12 -0.10
CA GLY A 288 -3.84 -1.98 0.77
C GLY A 288 -3.35 -2.40 2.16
N ALA A 289 -3.98 -3.42 2.76
CA ALA A 289 -3.54 -3.98 4.04
C ALA A 289 -2.11 -4.54 3.96
N TYR A 290 -1.75 -5.20 2.86
CA TYR A 290 -0.38 -5.69 2.65
C TYR A 290 0.65 -4.57 2.53
N GLY A 291 0.30 -3.43 1.95
CA GLY A 291 1.15 -2.25 1.97
C GLY A 291 1.43 -1.77 3.40
N ASN A 292 0.41 -1.69 4.25
CA ASN A 292 0.60 -1.33 5.67
C ASN A 292 1.42 -2.38 6.44
N VAL A 293 1.22 -3.68 6.16
CA VAL A 293 2.08 -4.77 6.70
C VAL A 293 3.53 -4.54 6.31
N GLY A 294 3.78 -4.20 5.04
CA GLY A 294 5.11 -3.84 4.55
C GLY A 294 5.73 -2.70 5.33
N ALA A 295 4.99 -1.61 5.51
CA ALA A 295 5.45 -0.44 6.27
C ALA A 295 5.87 -0.80 7.70
N VAL A 296 5.05 -1.56 8.42
CA VAL A 296 5.36 -2.01 9.80
C VAL A 296 6.63 -2.87 9.81
N ILE A 297 6.73 -3.84 8.90
CA ILE A 297 7.90 -4.73 8.84
C ILE A 297 9.16 -3.95 8.48
N TYR A 298 9.11 -3.06 7.48
CA TYR A 298 10.26 -2.25 7.10
C TYR A 298 10.70 -1.30 8.21
N LEU A 299 9.79 -0.67 8.95
CA LEU A 299 10.16 0.18 10.08
C LEU A 299 10.79 -0.61 11.24
N ILE A 300 10.35 -1.86 11.47
CA ILE A 300 10.99 -2.75 12.44
C ILE A 300 12.39 -3.13 11.96
N VAL A 301 12.58 -3.42 10.67
CA VAL A 301 13.88 -3.68 10.08
C VAL A 301 14.78 -2.45 10.21
N TYR A 302 14.28 -1.26 9.88
CA TYR A 302 15.01 0.00 10.00
C TYR A 302 15.53 0.24 11.42
N ALA A 303 14.71 -0.05 12.43
CA ALA A 303 15.12 0.06 13.83
C ALA A 303 16.18 -0.96 14.26
N SER A 304 16.45 -1.99 13.46
CA SER A 304 17.28 -3.14 13.84
C SER A 304 18.59 -3.26 13.05
N VAL A 305 18.72 -2.55 11.92
CA VAL A 305 19.89 -2.68 11.02
C VAL A 305 20.39 -1.31 10.57
N PRO A 306 21.66 -1.19 10.10
CA PRO A 306 22.15 0.04 9.48
C PRO A 306 21.30 0.44 8.27
N THR A 307 21.22 1.75 7.98
CA THR A 307 20.34 2.30 6.94
C THR A 307 20.66 1.75 5.53
N ASN A 308 21.93 1.51 5.21
CA ASN A 308 22.29 0.89 3.93
C ASN A 308 21.73 -0.54 3.80
N VAL A 309 21.80 -1.32 4.87
CA VAL A 309 21.20 -2.68 4.91
C VAL A 309 19.69 -2.61 4.83
N PHE A 310 19.06 -1.64 5.47
CA PHE A 310 17.61 -1.41 5.35
C PHE A 310 17.18 -1.22 3.88
N PHE A 311 17.86 -0.36 3.13
CA PHE A 311 17.56 -0.19 1.72
C PHE A 311 17.83 -1.45 0.88
N MET A 312 18.88 -2.23 1.21
CA MET A 312 19.14 -3.53 0.56
C MET A 312 18.00 -4.54 0.83
N VAL A 313 17.42 -4.56 2.03
CA VAL A 313 16.28 -5.42 2.36
C VAL A 313 15.06 -5.05 1.50
N ILE A 314 14.79 -3.75 1.33
CA ILE A 314 13.70 -3.32 0.45
C ILE A 314 13.98 -3.72 -1.00
N ALA A 315 15.21 -3.52 -1.49
CA ALA A 315 15.60 -3.95 -2.83
C ALA A 315 15.41 -5.47 -3.03
N ALA A 316 15.78 -6.29 -2.05
CA ALA A 316 15.58 -7.74 -2.10
C ALA A 316 14.09 -8.10 -2.16
N THR A 317 13.23 -7.42 -1.40
CA THR A 317 11.77 -7.64 -1.49
C THR A 317 11.19 -7.17 -2.82
N ALA A 318 11.75 -6.13 -3.45
CA ALA A 318 11.38 -5.73 -4.80
C ALA A 318 11.75 -6.82 -5.83
N VAL A 319 12.90 -7.48 -5.68
CA VAL A 319 13.26 -8.64 -6.51
C VAL A 319 12.27 -9.79 -6.31
N LEU A 320 11.84 -10.08 -5.08
CA LEU A 320 10.78 -11.07 -4.83
C LEU A 320 9.46 -10.67 -5.50
N GLY A 321 9.10 -9.38 -5.45
CA GLY A 321 7.97 -8.83 -6.18
C GLY A 321 8.11 -9.03 -7.70
N PHE A 322 9.29 -8.77 -8.26
CA PHE A 322 9.58 -8.99 -9.68
C PHE A 322 9.41 -10.47 -10.07
N VAL A 323 9.93 -11.39 -9.27
CA VAL A 323 9.76 -12.83 -9.51
C VAL A 323 8.27 -13.23 -9.42
N SER A 324 7.51 -12.65 -8.47
CA SER A 324 6.07 -12.93 -8.35
C SER A 324 5.28 -12.50 -9.59
N LEU A 325 5.72 -11.45 -10.30
CA LEU A 325 5.10 -10.98 -11.55
C LEU A 325 5.16 -12.00 -12.69
N LEU A 326 6.07 -12.95 -12.66
CA LEU A 326 6.10 -14.03 -13.65
C LEU A 326 4.80 -14.86 -13.61
N PHE A 327 4.15 -14.92 -12.43
CA PHE A 327 2.88 -15.62 -12.20
C PHE A 327 1.65 -14.74 -12.41
N LEU A 328 1.82 -13.45 -12.72
CA LEU A 328 0.70 -12.57 -13.08
C LEU A 328 0.21 -12.94 -14.47
N GLU A 329 -1.07 -13.25 -14.57
CA GLU A 329 -1.78 -13.40 -15.82
C GLU A 329 -2.36 -12.02 -16.20
N GLU A 330 -1.94 -11.44 -17.29
CA GLU A 330 -2.46 -10.15 -17.74
C GLU A 330 -3.88 -10.33 -18.28
N PRO A 331 -4.88 -9.64 -17.72
CA PRO A 331 -6.22 -9.67 -18.30
C PRO A 331 -6.19 -9.03 -19.70
N GLN A 332 -6.57 -9.81 -20.72
CA GLN A 332 -6.63 -9.37 -22.13
C GLN A 332 -7.99 -9.70 -22.72
N GLY A 333 -8.42 -8.87 -23.66
CA GLY A 333 -9.67 -9.09 -24.39
C GLY A 333 -10.90 -8.69 -23.59
N GLU A 334 -11.94 -9.52 -23.60
CA GLU A 334 -13.21 -9.25 -22.95
C GLU A 334 -13.34 -10.05 -21.66
N ILE A 335 -13.67 -9.36 -20.57
CA ILE A 335 -14.02 -10.00 -19.30
C ILE A 335 -15.54 -10.03 -19.20
N ALA A 336 -16.09 -11.22 -19.02
CA ALA A 336 -17.51 -11.39 -18.76
C ALA A 336 -17.82 -11.11 -17.28
N GLU A 337 -18.75 -10.21 -17.01
CA GLU A 337 -19.29 -9.96 -15.70
C GLU A 337 -20.76 -10.35 -15.64
N VAL A 338 -21.12 -11.13 -14.63
CA VAL A 338 -22.50 -11.58 -14.42
C VAL A 338 -23.12 -10.70 -13.33
N SER A 339 -24.13 -9.92 -13.71
CA SER A 339 -24.92 -9.09 -12.81
C SER A 339 -25.81 -9.96 -11.89
N GLU A 340 -26.36 -9.39 -10.81
CA GLU A 340 -27.23 -10.13 -9.88
C GLU A 340 -28.50 -10.69 -10.53
N ASP A 341 -28.98 -10.07 -11.61
CA ASP A 341 -30.13 -10.51 -12.43
C ASP A 341 -29.77 -11.61 -13.41
N GLY A 342 -28.51 -12.06 -13.45
CA GLY A 342 -28.02 -13.09 -14.39
C GLY A 342 -27.62 -12.55 -15.76
N THR A 343 -27.70 -11.24 -16.01
CA THR A 343 -27.23 -10.66 -17.26
C THR A 343 -25.71 -10.70 -17.34
N VAL A 344 -25.18 -11.13 -18.49
CA VAL A 344 -23.74 -11.17 -18.76
C VAL A 344 -23.36 -9.92 -19.54
N GLN A 345 -22.48 -9.11 -18.96
CA GLN A 345 -21.88 -7.96 -19.65
C GLN A 345 -20.44 -8.27 -20.03
N MET A 346 -20.12 -8.09 -21.31
CA MET A 346 -18.73 -8.19 -21.80
C MET A 346 -18.07 -6.83 -21.69
N ILE A 347 -16.94 -6.79 -20.98
CA ILE A 347 -16.19 -5.55 -20.72
C ILE A 347 -14.84 -5.69 -21.42
N GLN A 348 -14.58 -4.80 -22.35
CA GLN A 348 -13.27 -4.74 -23.00
C GLN A 348 -12.19 -4.29 -22.02
N VAL A 349 -11.12 -5.09 -21.98
CA VAL A 349 -9.94 -4.88 -21.15
C VAL A 349 -8.74 -4.91 -22.10
N GLY A 350 -8.33 -3.76 -22.56
CA GLY A 350 -7.22 -3.66 -23.49
C GLY A 350 -6.78 -2.23 -23.66
#